data_6932162390255192af2f8ff6bfa29ecf
#
_entry.id   6932162390255192af2f8ff6bfa29ecf
#
_cell.length_a   1.000
_cell.length_b   1.000
_cell.length_c   1.000
_cell.angle_alpha   90.00
_cell.angle_beta   90.00
_cell.angle_gamma   90.00
#
_symmetry.space_group_name_H-M   'P 1'
#
loop_
_entity.id
_entity.type
_entity.pdbx_description
1 polymer ?
#
loop_
_entity_poly.entity_id
_entity_poly.type
_entity_poly.pdbx_seq_one_letter_code
_entity_poly.pdbx_strand_id
1 'polypeptide(L)'
;FNGIDFNDIIDLHKSGVKAFTNSYSCKESSEMIMNSLLYLNQIDTLLITKPKDQSFSDGVVNNGYYSNTVGLKGIPRISESIAVERDLSILEYIGGKIHFSGISTKESVSIIRDAKTKKLNVTCDVPIHNLILDDSNVVSFDPNYKVDPPLRTKDDIDALIEGINDGTIDIIASHHEPQDIDTKKCEFEKANF
;
A
#
# COMPACT_ATOMS: atom_id res chain seq x y z
N PHE A 1 3.97 -11.03 10.97
CA PHE A 1 5.43 -10.83 11.13
C PHE A 1 5.66 -9.59 11.99
N ASN A 2 6.73 -9.57 12.78
CA ASN A 2 7.10 -8.41 13.61
C ASN A 2 8.29 -7.60 13.02
N GLY A 3 8.66 -7.87 11.77
CA GLY A 3 9.76 -7.21 11.06
C GLY A 3 11.15 -7.83 11.27
N ILE A 4 11.27 -8.77 12.19
CA ILE A 4 12.54 -9.46 12.52
C ILE A 4 12.34 -10.97 12.45
N ASP A 5 11.27 -11.48 13.07
CA ASP A 5 11.01 -12.91 13.18
C ASP A 5 9.68 -13.32 12.53
N PHE A 6 9.61 -14.53 12.05
CA PHE A 6 8.38 -15.13 11.55
C PHE A 6 7.60 -15.74 12.72
N ASN A 7 6.29 -15.52 12.72
CA ASN A 7 5.36 -16.30 13.55
C ASN A 7 5.33 -17.75 13.07
N ASP A 8 4.74 -18.64 13.85
CA ASP A 8 4.51 -20.02 13.41
C ASP A 8 3.43 -20.08 12.32
N ILE A 9 3.86 -19.77 11.08
CA ILE A 9 3.01 -19.69 9.89
C ILE A 9 2.27 -21.00 9.65
N ILE A 10 2.95 -22.13 9.86
CA ILE A 10 2.41 -23.47 9.57
C ILE A 10 1.26 -23.79 10.51
N ASP A 11 1.41 -23.53 11.80
CA ASP A 11 0.37 -23.79 12.79
C ASP A 11 -0.81 -22.81 12.69
N LEU A 12 -0.53 -21.56 12.36
CA LEU A 12 -1.57 -20.59 12.03
C LEU A 12 -2.38 -21.00 10.79
N HIS A 13 -1.70 -21.48 9.74
CA HIS A 13 -2.38 -21.98 8.55
C HIS A 13 -3.26 -23.20 8.85
N LYS A 14 -2.76 -24.19 9.62
CA LYS A 14 -3.53 -25.33 10.09
C LYS A 14 -4.75 -24.94 10.92
N SER A 15 -4.64 -23.83 11.67
CA SER A 15 -5.74 -23.24 12.43
C SER A 15 -6.76 -22.45 11.57
N GLY A 16 -6.56 -22.41 10.23
CA GLY A 16 -7.51 -21.83 9.28
C GLY A 16 -7.17 -20.43 8.77
N VAL A 17 -6.01 -19.86 9.10
CA VAL A 17 -5.55 -18.58 8.54
C VAL A 17 -5.33 -18.74 7.03
N LYS A 18 -5.86 -17.79 6.24
CA LYS A 18 -5.88 -17.83 4.77
C LYS A 18 -4.86 -16.90 4.11
N ALA A 19 -4.40 -15.88 4.81
CA ALA A 19 -3.43 -14.91 4.31
C ALA A 19 -2.57 -14.39 5.46
N PHE A 20 -1.38 -13.94 5.12
CA PHE A 20 -0.43 -13.40 6.09
C PHE A 20 0.00 -12.01 5.65
N THR A 21 0.14 -11.10 6.61
CA THR A 21 0.57 -9.73 6.36
C THR A 21 1.64 -9.30 7.35
N ASN A 22 2.41 -8.30 6.98
CA ASN A 22 3.30 -7.62 7.91
C ASN A 22 2.51 -6.62 8.75
N SER A 23 3.01 -6.33 9.96
CA SER A 23 2.48 -5.22 10.74
C SER A 23 2.81 -3.90 10.04
N TYR A 24 1.91 -2.91 10.11
CA TYR A 24 2.09 -1.55 9.56
C TYR A 24 3.36 -0.84 10.05
N SER A 25 3.93 -1.26 11.17
CA SER A 25 5.13 -0.68 11.76
C SER A 25 6.45 -1.33 11.33
N CYS A 26 6.40 -2.39 10.52
CA CYS A 26 7.60 -3.15 10.18
C CYS A 26 8.30 -2.59 8.95
N LYS A 27 9.62 -2.42 9.05
CA LYS A 27 10.47 -2.14 7.90
C LYS A 27 10.57 -3.39 7.05
N GLU A 28 9.85 -3.42 5.94
CA GLU A 28 9.90 -4.53 4.99
C GLU A 28 11.22 -4.51 4.22
N SER A 29 12.12 -5.42 4.56
CA SER A 29 13.31 -5.65 3.74
C SER A 29 12.99 -6.60 2.58
N SER A 30 13.75 -6.49 1.48
CA SER A 30 13.63 -7.42 0.35
C SER A 30 13.83 -8.89 0.80
N GLU A 31 14.72 -9.13 1.75
CA GLU A 31 14.96 -10.45 2.32
C GLU A 31 13.74 -10.99 3.06
N MET A 32 13.03 -10.13 3.81
CA MET A 32 11.82 -10.53 4.51
C MET A 32 10.69 -10.90 3.54
N ILE A 33 10.46 -10.10 2.49
CA ILE A 33 9.48 -10.43 1.44
C ILE A 33 9.84 -11.75 0.76
N MET A 34 11.11 -11.95 0.40
CA MET A 34 11.60 -13.17 -0.23
C MET A 34 11.36 -14.39 0.67
N ASN A 35 11.77 -14.33 1.93
CA ASN A 35 11.57 -15.43 2.88
C ASN A 35 10.09 -15.69 3.15
N SER A 36 9.26 -14.63 3.26
CA SER A 36 7.81 -14.78 3.40
C SER A 36 7.21 -15.55 2.22
N LEU A 37 7.53 -15.15 0.98
CA LEU A 37 7.05 -15.87 -0.21
C LEU A 37 7.53 -17.31 -0.27
N LEU A 38 8.79 -17.59 0.10
CA LEU A 38 9.33 -18.96 0.15
C LEU A 38 8.52 -19.86 1.11
N TYR A 39 8.20 -19.37 2.32
CA TYR A 39 7.41 -20.12 3.30
C TYR A 39 5.95 -20.26 2.86
N LEU A 40 5.32 -19.18 2.41
CA LEU A 40 3.91 -19.17 2.05
C LEU A 40 3.62 -19.97 0.77
N ASN A 41 4.57 -20.04 -0.15
CA ASN A 41 4.45 -20.83 -1.36
C ASN A 41 4.37 -22.34 -1.05
N GLN A 42 5.04 -22.83 0.02
CA GLN A 42 4.98 -24.23 0.43
C GLN A 42 3.59 -24.67 0.91
N ILE A 43 2.80 -23.75 1.43
CA ILE A 43 1.46 -24.00 1.94
C ILE A 43 0.36 -23.37 1.08
N ASP A 44 0.72 -22.91 -0.13
CA ASP A 44 -0.17 -22.31 -1.14
C ASP A 44 -1.02 -21.14 -0.59
N THR A 45 -0.41 -20.25 0.17
CA THR A 45 -1.08 -19.16 0.90
C THR A 45 -0.62 -17.78 0.42
N LEU A 46 -1.47 -16.77 0.64
CA LEU A 46 -1.32 -15.41 0.16
C LEU A 46 -0.46 -14.55 1.11
N LEU A 47 0.50 -13.82 0.55
CA LEU A 47 1.17 -12.70 1.21
C LEU A 47 0.42 -11.39 0.91
N ILE A 48 0.04 -10.64 1.92
CA ILE A 48 -0.52 -9.29 1.79
C ILE A 48 0.56 -8.30 2.22
N THR A 49 0.90 -7.35 1.33
CA THR A 49 1.87 -6.28 1.62
C THR A 49 1.22 -4.92 1.43
N LYS A 50 1.66 -3.93 2.21
CA LYS A 50 1.34 -2.52 1.98
C LYS A 50 2.54 -1.89 1.27
N PRO A 51 2.46 -1.60 -0.03
CA PRO A 51 3.63 -1.21 -0.82
C PRO A 51 4.07 0.21 -0.47
N LYS A 52 5.09 0.30 0.38
CA LYS A 52 5.65 1.57 0.83
C LYS A 52 7.14 1.39 1.14
N ASP A 53 8.00 2.05 0.38
CA ASP A 53 9.42 2.12 0.73
C ASP A 53 9.61 3.07 1.90
N GLN A 54 10.05 2.52 3.03
CA GLN A 54 10.17 3.23 4.31
C GLN A 54 11.22 4.35 4.27
N SER A 55 12.19 4.29 3.36
CA SER A 55 13.19 5.34 3.20
C SER A 55 12.60 6.67 2.71
N PHE A 56 11.41 6.63 2.07
CA PHE A 56 10.68 7.80 1.57
C PHE A 56 9.40 8.12 2.36
N SER A 57 9.12 7.37 3.43
CA SER A 57 7.82 7.44 4.13
C SER A 57 7.72 8.52 5.21
N ASP A 58 8.76 9.32 5.41
CA ASP A 58 8.82 10.37 6.42
C ASP A 58 8.11 11.65 5.97
N GLY A 59 6.85 11.52 5.57
CA GLY A 59 5.97 12.60 5.16
C GLY A 59 4.55 12.38 5.65
N VAL A 60 3.67 13.36 5.42
CA VAL A 60 2.28 13.34 5.92
C VAL A 60 1.23 13.50 4.84
N VAL A 61 1.63 13.88 3.61
CA VAL A 61 0.76 14.11 2.44
C VAL A 61 1.46 13.67 1.17
N ASN A 62 0.79 13.71 0.02
CA ASN A 62 1.41 13.52 -1.28
C ASN A 62 2.47 14.59 -1.56
N ASN A 63 3.63 14.19 -2.06
CA ASN A 63 4.66 15.14 -2.51
C ASN A 63 4.26 15.76 -3.86
N GLY A 64 4.02 17.07 -3.88
CA GLY A 64 3.60 17.76 -5.08
C GLY A 64 3.34 19.25 -4.87
N TYR A 65 2.52 19.83 -5.74
CA TYR A 65 2.20 21.25 -5.71
C TYR A 65 1.59 21.69 -4.35
N TYR A 66 0.59 20.96 -3.88
CA TYR A 66 -0.12 21.32 -2.66
C TYR A 66 0.73 21.16 -1.40
N SER A 67 1.49 20.08 -1.26
CA SER A 67 2.41 19.90 -0.11
C SER A 67 3.41 21.05 0.00
N ASN A 68 3.98 21.49 -1.13
CA ASN A 68 4.90 22.63 -1.17
C ASN A 68 4.20 23.95 -0.83
N THR A 69 2.97 24.14 -1.31
CA THR A 69 2.20 25.36 -1.06
C THR A 69 1.83 25.53 0.41
N VAL A 70 1.45 24.43 1.09
CA VAL A 70 1.06 24.47 2.50
C VAL A 70 2.23 24.21 3.46
N GLY A 71 3.42 23.89 2.95
CA GLY A 71 4.62 23.66 3.75
C GLY A 71 4.64 22.31 4.49
N LEU A 72 3.82 21.33 4.08
CA LEU A 72 3.79 20.00 4.66
C LEU A 72 4.79 19.07 3.96
N LYS A 73 5.44 18.19 4.73
CA LYS A 73 6.38 17.20 4.20
C LYS A 73 5.65 16.15 3.37
N GLY A 74 6.05 16.02 2.09
CA GLY A 74 5.42 15.11 1.14
C GLY A 74 6.03 13.70 1.14
N ILE A 75 5.18 12.70 0.87
CA ILE A 75 5.56 11.32 0.56
C ILE A 75 5.62 11.20 -0.96
N PRO A 76 6.80 10.98 -1.56
CA PRO A 76 6.92 10.88 -3.01
C PRO A 76 6.23 9.61 -3.53
N ARG A 77 5.66 9.70 -4.74
CA ARG A 77 4.94 8.59 -5.41
C ARG A 77 5.83 7.37 -5.60
N ILE A 78 7.11 7.61 -5.86
CA ILE A 78 8.14 6.59 -6.02
C ILE A 78 8.27 5.67 -4.80
N SER A 79 7.87 6.11 -3.61
CA SER A 79 7.82 5.26 -2.40
C SER A 79 6.94 4.03 -2.59
N GLU A 80 5.82 4.18 -3.31
CA GLU A 80 4.89 3.08 -3.60
C GLU A 80 5.39 2.24 -4.78
N SER A 81 5.73 2.87 -5.90
CA SER A 81 6.10 2.15 -7.11
C SER A 81 7.38 1.32 -6.98
N ILE A 82 8.40 1.80 -6.26
CA ILE A 82 9.61 1.01 -5.96
C ILE A 82 9.27 -0.22 -5.13
N ALA A 83 8.40 -0.09 -4.12
CA ALA A 83 8.01 -1.23 -3.29
C ALA A 83 7.24 -2.27 -4.12
N VAL A 84 6.30 -1.84 -4.98
CA VAL A 84 5.57 -2.72 -5.90
C VAL A 84 6.53 -3.44 -6.85
N GLU A 85 7.45 -2.72 -7.51
CA GLU A 85 8.40 -3.28 -8.47
C GLU A 85 9.37 -4.27 -7.80
N ARG A 86 9.88 -3.93 -6.61
CA ARG A 86 10.72 -4.82 -5.79
C ARG A 86 10.00 -6.13 -5.49
N ASP A 87 8.78 -6.04 -4.96
CA ASP A 87 8.03 -7.20 -4.50
C ASP A 87 7.61 -8.09 -5.68
N LEU A 88 7.24 -7.50 -6.82
CA LEU A 88 6.95 -8.24 -8.05
C LEU A 88 8.19 -8.93 -8.64
N SER A 89 9.37 -8.30 -8.56
CA SER A 89 10.62 -8.93 -9.00
C SER A 89 10.94 -10.17 -8.14
N ILE A 90 10.69 -10.08 -6.83
CA ILE A 90 10.85 -11.22 -5.92
C ILE A 90 9.80 -12.29 -6.21
N LEU A 91 8.55 -11.91 -6.43
CA LEU A 91 7.47 -12.83 -6.82
C LEU A 91 7.79 -13.57 -8.12
N GLU A 92 8.31 -12.88 -9.12
CA GLU A 92 8.72 -13.47 -10.41
C GLU A 92 9.83 -14.49 -10.22
N TYR A 93 10.76 -14.24 -9.29
CA TYR A 93 11.89 -15.14 -8.99
C TYR A 93 11.51 -16.37 -8.15
N ILE A 94 10.67 -16.18 -7.11
CA ILE A 94 10.31 -17.22 -6.14
C ILE A 94 9.03 -17.98 -6.55
N GLY A 95 8.09 -17.29 -7.21
CA GLY A 95 6.72 -17.74 -7.32
C GLY A 95 5.89 -17.45 -6.06
N GLY A 96 4.67 -17.97 -6.01
CA GLY A 96 3.74 -17.76 -4.90
C GLY A 96 2.61 -16.80 -5.27
N LYS A 97 2.02 -16.14 -4.26
CA LYS A 97 0.87 -15.24 -4.41
C LYS A 97 1.07 -13.99 -3.57
N ILE A 98 0.83 -12.81 -4.17
CA ILE A 98 0.92 -11.54 -3.45
C ILE A 98 -0.33 -10.70 -3.67
N HIS A 99 -0.72 -9.98 -2.63
CA HIS A 99 -1.76 -8.95 -2.69
C HIS A 99 -1.19 -7.63 -2.20
N PHE A 100 -1.28 -6.60 -3.03
CA PHE A 100 -0.92 -5.23 -2.66
C PHE A 100 -2.12 -4.52 -2.07
N SER A 101 -2.08 -4.20 -0.79
CA SER A 101 -3.15 -3.48 -0.12
C SER A 101 -2.89 -1.98 -0.15
N GLY A 102 -3.82 -1.23 -0.75
CA GLY A 102 -3.76 0.22 -0.79
C GLY A 102 -2.91 0.81 -1.92
N ILE A 103 -3.18 0.44 -3.17
CA ILE A 103 -2.57 1.10 -4.34
C ILE A 103 -3.16 2.49 -4.51
N SER A 104 -2.32 3.49 -4.78
CA SER A 104 -2.73 4.88 -4.91
C SER A 104 -2.12 5.64 -6.11
N THR A 105 -1.14 5.08 -6.80
CA THR A 105 -0.41 5.80 -7.86
C THR A 105 -0.59 5.16 -9.24
N LYS A 106 -0.61 5.98 -10.29
CA LYS A 106 -0.71 5.53 -11.68
C LYS A 106 0.47 4.64 -12.10
N GLU A 107 1.65 4.91 -11.55
CA GLU A 107 2.85 4.12 -11.79
C GLU A 107 2.65 2.67 -11.28
N SER A 108 2.14 2.51 -10.06
CA SER A 108 1.84 1.19 -9.48
C SER A 108 0.79 0.44 -10.28
N VAL A 109 -0.26 1.13 -10.76
CA VAL A 109 -1.27 0.51 -11.64
C VAL A 109 -0.63 -0.03 -12.91
N SER A 110 0.25 0.75 -13.57
CA SER A 110 0.95 0.31 -14.76
C SER A 110 1.83 -0.91 -14.52
N ILE A 111 2.61 -0.91 -13.43
CA ILE A 111 3.52 -2.00 -13.07
C ILE A 111 2.72 -3.29 -12.78
N ILE A 112 1.59 -3.19 -12.05
CA ILE A 112 0.73 -4.34 -11.74
C ILE A 112 0.04 -4.87 -13.00
N ARG A 113 -0.41 -4.00 -13.91
CA ARG A 113 -0.96 -4.39 -15.23
C ARG A 113 0.02 -5.24 -16.01
N ASP A 114 1.28 -4.80 -16.08
CA ASP A 114 2.35 -5.53 -16.76
C ASP A 114 2.62 -6.89 -16.09
N ALA A 115 2.64 -6.95 -14.77
CA ALA A 115 2.81 -8.20 -14.01
C ALA A 115 1.66 -9.20 -14.28
N LYS A 116 0.41 -8.72 -14.35
CA LYS A 116 -0.74 -9.56 -14.71
C LYS A 116 -0.65 -10.08 -16.16
N THR A 117 -0.14 -9.26 -17.09
CA THR A 117 0.13 -9.68 -18.48
C THR A 117 1.17 -10.81 -18.54
N LYS A 118 2.17 -10.79 -17.65
CA LYS A 118 3.15 -11.87 -17.46
C LYS A 118 2.58 -13.09 -16.70
N LYS A 119 1.30 -13.04 -16.30
CA LYS A 119 0.60 -14.08 -15.52
C LYS A 119 1.20 -14.35 -14.13
N LEU A 120 1.77 -13.35 -13.51
CA LEU A 120 2.13 -13.43 -12.10
C LEU A 120 0.87 -13.48 -11.24
N ASN A 121 0.90 -14.25 -10.14
CA ASN A 121 -0.21 -14.35 -9.20
C ASN A 121 -0.24 -13.12 -8.28
N VAL A 122 -0.68 -12.00 -8.83
CA VAL A 122 -0.79 -10.72 -8.14
C VAL A 122 -2.22 -10.22 -8.17
N THR A 123 -2.67 -9.71 -7.02
CA THR A 123 -3.91 -8.95 -6.86
C THR A 123 -3.65 -7.66 -6.11
N CYS A 124 -4.55 -6.70 -6.21
CA CYS A 124 -4.43 -5.46 -5.45
C CYS A 124 -5.79 -4.86 -5.10
N ASP A 125 -5.80 -4.04 -4.06
CA ASP A 125 -6.93 -3.18 -3.72
C ASP A 125 -6.59 -1.70 -3.81
N VAL A 126 -7.64 -0.89 -3.92
CA VAL A 126 -7.58 0.56 -3.86
C VAL A 126 -8.50 1.08 -2.74
N PRO A 127 -8.03 2.02 -1.89
CA PRO A 127 -8.89 2.64 -0.90
C PRO A 127 -9.95 3.52 -1.57
N ILE A 128 -11.21 3.41 -1.13
CA ILE A 128 -12.34 4.14 -1.71
C ILE A 128 -12.10 5.67 -1.73
N HIS A 129 -11.46 6.22 -0.71
CA HIS A 129 -11.19 7.65 -0.62
C HIS A 129 -10.18 8.13 -1.67
N ASN A 130 -9.24 7.28 -2.12
CA ASN A 130 -8.30 7.59 -3.21
C ASN A 130 -8.95 7.60 -4.60
N LEU A 131 -10.22 7.19 -4.73
CA LEU A 131 -10.99 7.29 -5.99
C LEU A 131 -11.80 8.59 -6.10
N ILE A 132 -11.96 9.32 -4.99
CA ILE A 132 -12.89 10.44 -4.88
C ILE A 132 -12.19 11.74 -4.48
N LEU A 133 -11.19 11.65 -3.59
CA LEU A 133 -10.49 12.78 -2.99
C LEU A 133 -9.08 12.87 -3.57
N ASP A 134 -8.67 14.09 -3.91
CA ASP A 134 -7.32 14.38 -4.41
C ASP A 134 -6.50 15.17 -3.38
N ASP A 135 -5.23 15.40 -3.68
CA ASP A 135 -4.29 16.08 -2.81
C ASP A 135 -4.57 17.58 -2.59
N SER A 136 -5.54 18.18 -3.30
CA SER A 136 -5.99 19.55 -3.03
C SER A 136 -6.71 19.69 -1.68
N ASN A 137 -7.29 18.61 -1.17
CA ASN A 137 -8.04 18.60 0.09
C ASN A 137 -7.15 18.94 1.30
N VAL A 138 -5.83 18.72 1.21
CA VAL A 138 -4.88 19.02 2.31
C VAL A 138 -4.74 20.51 2.61
N VAL A 139 -5.15 21.38 1.68
CA VAL A 139 -5.13 22.85 1.85
C VAL A 139 -6.00 23.30 3.03
N SER A 140 -7.02 22.55 3.37
CA SER A 140 -7.88 22.82 4.52
C SER A 140 -7.22 22.58 5.88
N PHE A 141 -6.09 21.87 5.93
CA PHE A 141 -5.44 21.37 7.14
C PHE A 141 -6.37 20.53 8.03
N ASP A 142 -7.46 19.99 7.50
CA ASP A 142 -8.33 19.08 8.22
C ASP A 142 -7.63 17.71 8.38
N PRO A 143 -7.32 17.27 9.62
CA PRO A 143 -6.64 16.00 9.87
C PRO A 143 -7.37 14.76 9.35
N ASN A 144 -8.65 14.87 9.02
CA ASN A 144 -9.40 13.78 8.40
C ASN A 144 -8.91 13.44 6.99
N TYR A 145 -8.23 14.36 6.31
CA TYR A 145 -7.57 14.10 5.01
C TYR A 145 -6.15 13.54 5.14
N LYS A 146 -5.66 13.32 6.36
CA LYS A 146 -4.41 12.61 6.59
C LYS A 146 -4.67 11.10 6.58
N VAL A 147 -4.41 10.47 5.46
CA VAL A 147 -4.67 9.05 5.19
C VAL A 147 -3.42 8.36 4.63
N ASP A 148 -3.33 7.05 4.78
CA ASP A 148 -2.23 6.23 4.27
C ASP A 148 -2.77 5.03 3.46
N PRO A 149 -2.55 4.96 2.13
CA PRO A 149 -1.74 5.86 1.31
C PRO A 149 -2.31 7.27 1.21
N PRO A 150 -1.44 8.30 0.99
CA PRO A 150 -1.91 9.68 0.92
C PRO A 150 -2.82 9.92 -0.29
N LEU A 151 -3.70 10.91 -0.18
CA LEU A 151 -4.48 11.39 -1.32
C LEU A 151 -3.53 11.85 -2.42
N ARG A 152 -3.74 11.38 -3.65
CA ARG A 152 -2.88 11.62 -4.80
C ARG A 152 -3.51 12.65 -5.75
N THR A 153 -2.88 12.84 -6.90
CA THR A 153 -3.34 13.77 -7.92
C THR A 153 -4.56 13.21 -8.67
N LYS A 154 -5.24 14.09 -9.41
CA LYS A 154 -6.36 13.68 -10.26
C LYS A 154 -5.95 12.67 -11.34
N ASP A 155 -4.74 12.82 -11.90
CA ASP A 155 -4.22 11.85 -12.87
C ASP A 155 -4.07 10.44 -12.26
N ASP A 156 -3.77 10.36 -10.96
CA ASP A 156 -3.73 9.07 -10.26
C ASP A 156 -5.12 8.50 -10.08
N ILE A 157 -6.11 9.33 -9.71
CA ILE A 157 -7.51 8.92 -9.60
C ILE A 157 -8.02 8.36 -10.93
N ASP A 158 -7.76 9.05 -12.04
CA ASP A 158 -8.18 8.62 -13.37
C ASP A 158 -7.55 7.25 -13.73
N ALA A 159 -6.27 7.05 -13.43
CA ALA A 159 -5.57 5.78 -13.65
C ALA A 159 -6.09 4.64 -12.74
N LEU A 160 -6.45 4.94 -11.50
CA LEU A 160 -7.05 3.97 -10.59
C LEU A 160 -8.43 3.52 -11.10
N ILE A 161 -9.27 4.45 -11.56
CA ILE A 161 -10.58 4.15 -12.15
C ILE A 161 -10.42 3.31 -13.42
N GLU A 162 -9.45 3.65 -14.27
CA GLU A 162 -9.12 2.82 -15.45
C GLU A 162 -8.69 1.42 -15.05
N GLY A 163 -7.82 1.32 -14.02
CA GLY A 163 -7.35 0.04 -13.49
C GLY A 163 -8.46 -0.86 -12.91
N ILE A 164 -9.53 -0.26 -12.35
CA ILE A 164 -10.73 -1.01 -11.95
C ILE A 164 -11.49 -1.51 -13.18
N ASN A 165 -11.67 -0.66 -14.19
CA ASN A 165 -12.46 -1.00 -15.38
C ASN A 165 -11.81 -2.08 -16.23
N ASP A 166 -10.48 -2.11 -16.32
CA ASP A 166 -9.73 -3.10 -17.10
C ASP A 166 -9.35 -4.37 -16.30
N GLY A 167 -9.68 -4.43 -15.00
CA GLY A 167 -9.41 -5.57 -14.13
C GLY A 167 -7.96 -5.63 -13.62
N THR A 168 -7.18 -4.56 -13.75
CA THR A 168 -5.87 -4.43 -13.10
C THR A 168 -6.01 -4.36 -11.58
N ILE A 169 -7.02 -3.62 -11.09
CA ILE A 169 -7.38 -3.53 -9.67
C ILE A 169 -8.54 -4.47 -9.41
N ASP A 170 -8.39 -5.36 -8.43
CA ASP A 170 -9.33 -6.45 -8.14
C ASP A 170 -10.41 -6.06 -7.14
N ILE A 171 -10.08 -5.15 -6.19
CA ILE A 171 -10.92 -4.86 -5.03
C ILE A 171 -10.95 -3.35 -4.76
N ILE A 172 -12.12 -2.83 -4.40
CA ILE A 172 -12.27 -1.51 -3.77
C ILE A 172 -12.47 -1.77 -2.27
N ALA A 173 -11.57 -1.27 -1.45
CA ALA A 173 -11.58 -1.46 -0.01
C ALA A 173 -11.91 -0.17 0.73
N SER A 174 -12.58 -0.26 1.88
CA SER A 174 -12.89 0.91 2.69
C SER A 174 -11.65 1.50 3.36
N HIS A 175 -10.66 0.68 3.66
CA HIS A 175 -9.52 1.03 4.52
C HIS A 175 -9.97 1.79 5.77
N HIS A 176 -11.10 1.31 6.37
CA HIS A 176 -11.71 1.94 7.52
C HIS A 176 -10.86 1.69 8.77
N GLU A 177 -10.14 2.70 9.17
CA GLU A 177 -9.28 2.70 10.37
C GLU A 177 -9.73 3.83 11.30
N PRO A 178 -10.80 3.59 12.09
CA PRO A 178 -11.38 4.62 12.94
C PRO A 178 -10.40 5.05 14.02
N GLN A 179 -10.22 6.36 14.15
CA GLN A 179 -9.38 6.98 15.16
C GLN A 179 -10.24 7.65 16.23
N ASP A 180 -9.73 7.71 17.46
CA ASP A 180 -10.35 8.51 18.50
C ASP A 180 -10.35 9.99 18.05
N ILE A 181 -11.47 10.68 18.26
CA ILE A 181 -11.65 12.07 17.85
C ILE A 181 -10.58 13.00 18.45
N ASP A 182 -10.08 12.68 19.64
CA ASP A 182 -9.05 13.49 20.30
C ASP A 182 -7.69 13.35 19.63
N THR A 183 -7.40 12.22 18.97
CA THR A 183 -6.17 12.02 18.18
C THR A 183 -6.16 12.79 16.86
N LYS A 184 -7.33 13.23 16.40
CA LYS A 184 -7.49 14.10 15.22
C LYS A 184 -7.66 15.59 15.57
N LYS A 185 -7.89 15.96 16.86
CA LYS A 185 -7.97 17.35 17.33
C LYS A 185 -6.60 17.95 17.62
N CYS A 186 -5.70 17.89 16.66
CA CYS A 186 -4.34 18.42 16.76
C CYS A 186 -3.88 18.98 15.43
N GLU A 187 -2.68 19.53 15.38
CA GLU A 187 -2.07 19.99 14.13
C GLU A 187 -1.98 18.84 13.12
N PHE A 188 -2.19 19.13 11.85
CA PHE A 188 -2.22 18.14 10.77
C PHE A 188 -1.01 17.17 10.79
N GLU A 189 0.20 17.70 11.03
CA GLU A 189 1.42 16.89 11.07
C GLU A 189 1.43 15.87 12.24
N LYS A 190 0.82 16.24 13.37
CA LYS A 190 0.81 15.44 14.59
C LYS A 190 -0.34 14.45 14.65
N ALA A 191 -1.37 14.63 13.82
CA ALA A 191 -2.50 13.71 13.76
C ALA A 191 -2.06 12.31 13.32
N ASN A 192 -2.74 11.28 13.80
CA ASN A 192 -2.58 9.93 13.26
C ASN A 192 -3.04 9.87 11.79
N PHE A 193 -2.53 8.89 11.03
CA PHE A 193 -3.05 8.59 9.70
C PHE A 193 -4.46 8.03 9.76
#